data_0633f906458f0b83db1a1c695d9c32b6
#
_entry.id   0633f906458f0b83db1a1c695d9c32b6
#
_cell.length_a   1.000
_cell.length_b   1.000
_cell.length_c   1.000
_cell.angle_alpha   90.00
_cell.angle_beta   90.00
_cell.angle_gamma   90.00
#
_symmetry.space_group_name_H-M   'P 1'
#
loop_
_entity.id
_entity.type
_entity.pdbx_description
1 polymer ?
#
loop_
_entity_poly.entity_id
_entity_poly.type
_entity_poly.pdbx_seq_one_letter_code
_entity_poly.pdbx_strand_id
1 'polypeptide(L)'
;VTEASVSSAFMTALRKRLPEAVIVKLRDASFIGLPDCSITFSRHAFFVEFKLWQPPKRWDGKCDVQKIAEKSPVQFEMMKRLYRSAMNAWYIVWAKKTGRCFVWVPRNDGPYGTEISQDTLVELMATWMEDLCDL
;
A
#
# COMPACT_ATOMS: atom_id res chain seq x y z
N VAL A 1 8.87 -2.24 -15.91
CA VAL A 1 8.09 -1.82 -14.76
C VAL A 1 8.85 -2.19 -13.48
N THR A 2 9.07 -1.23 -12.62
CA THR A 2 9.75 -1.40 -11.32
C THR A 2 8.82 -0.96 -10.20
N GLU A 3 9.15 -1.34 -8.95
CA GLU A 3 8.42 -0.83 -7.79
C GLU A 3 8.45 0.70 -7.75
N ALA A 4 9.61 1.28 -8.03
CA ALA A 4 9.76 2.74 -8.04
C ALA A 4 8.85 3.41 -9.07
N SER A 5 8.70 2.81 -10.27
CA SER A 5 7.86 3.40 -11.32
C SER A 5 6.37 3.31 -10.99
N VAL A 6 5.89 2.19 -10.45
CA VAL A 6 4.48 2.04 -10.09
C VAL A 6 4.13 2.89 -8.86
N SER A 7 5.01 2.97 -7.87
CA SER A 7 4.79 3.80 -6.70
C SER A 7 4.79 5.30 -7.05
N SER A 8 5.69 5.75 -7.90
CA SER A 8 5.73 7.13 -8.37
C SER A 8 4.48 7.51 -9.14
N ALA A 9 4.01 6.63 -10.02
CA ALA A 9 2.78 6.84 -10.78
C ALA A 9 1.56 6.95 -9.85
N PHE A 10 1.49 6.08 -8.85
CA PHE A 10 0.42 6.12 -7.84
C PHE A 10 0.44 7.45 -7.07
N MET A 11 1.60 7.83 -6.55
CA MET A 11 1.73 9.07 -5.76
C MET A 11 1.41 10.31 -6.58
N THR A 12 1.84 10.36 -7.84
CA THR A 12 1.53 11.47 -8.76
C THR A 12 0.03 11.57 -9.00
N ALA A 13 -0.63 10.44 -9.26
CA ALA A 13 -2.08 10.42 -9.49
C ALA A 13 -2.85 10.77 -8.23
N LEU A 14 -2.39 10.31 -7.06
CA LEU A 14 -3.04 10.64 -5.79
C LEU A 14 -2.93 12.13 -5.46
N ARG A 15 -1.78 12.77 -5.75
CA ARG A 15 -1.62 14.21 -5.58
C ARG A 15 -2.61 15.01 -6.42
N LYS A 16 -2.92 14.53 -7.61
CA LYS A 16 -3.94 15.18 -8.47
C LYS A 16 -5.34 14.99 -7.92
N ARG A 17 -5.63 13.81 -7.38
CA ARG A 17 -6.96 13.50 -6.83
C ARG A 17 -7.20 14.16 -5.47
N LEU A 18 -6.17 14.24 -4.63
CA LEU A 18 -6.21 14.87 -3.30
C LEU A 18 -5.11 15.95 -3.22
N PRO A 19 -5.35 17.15 -3.79
CA PRO A 19 -4.30 18.19 -3.81
C PRO A 19 -3.89 18.68 -2.41
N GLU A 20 -4.73 18.51 -1.41
CA GLU A 20 -4.45 18.92 -0.03
C GLU A 20 -3.64 17.86 0.74
N ALA A 21 -3.49 16.66 0.19
CA ALA A 21 -2.71 15.61 0.83
C ALA A 21 -1.22 15.93 0.78
N VAL A 22 -0.52 15.69 1.88
CA VAL A 22 0.93 15.81 1.95
C VAL A 22 1.51 14.40 1.84
N ILE A 23 2.12 14.10 0.71
CA ILE A 23 2.68 12.79 0.41
C ILE A 23 4.19 12.87 0.47
N VAL A 24 4.79 12.10 1.38
CA VAL A 24 6.23 12.10 1.63
C VAL A 24 6.78 10.69 1.41
N LYS A 25 7.81 10.59 0.58
CA LYS A 25 8.59 9.35 0.48
C LYS A 25 9.43 9.20 1.73
N LEU A 26 9.33 8.05 2.39
CA LEU A 26 10.07 7.77 3.60
C LEU A 26 11.36 7.02 3.23
N ARG A 27 12.45 7.77 3.07
CA ARG A 27 13.77 7.21 2.77
C ARG A 27 14.75 7.65 3.84
N ASP A 28 15.07 6.72 4.72
CA ASP A 28 16.12 6.94 5.72
C ASP A 28 17.00 5.69 5.77
N ALA A 29 18.24 5.84 5.30
CA ALA A 29 19.21 4.74 5.27
C ALA A 29 19.58 4.27 6.67
N SER A 30 19.40 5.10 7.70
CA SER A 30 19.68 4.76 9.09
C SER A 30 18.49 4.15 9.82
N PHE A 31 17.31 4.08 9.20
CA PHE A 31 16.11 3.54 9.81
C PHE A 31 15.52 2.43 8.93
N ILE A 32 15.68 1.20 9.40
CA ILE A 32 15.19 0.01 8.68
C ILE A 32 13.72 -0.22 8.99
N GLY A 33 12.95 -0.56 7.97
CA GLY A 33 11.55 -1.00 8.14
C GLY A 33 10.49 0.06 7.96
N LEU A 34 10.85 1.28 7.53
CA LEU A 34 9.85 2.28 7.19
C LEU A 34 9.04 1.84 5.96
N PRO A 35 7.75 2.18 5.88
CA PRO A 35 6.99 2.05 4.63
C PRO A 35 7.51 3.02 3.56
N ASP A 36 7.10 2.82 2.32
CA ASP A 36 7.57 3.64 1.18
C ASP A 36 7.13 5.08 1.27
N CYS A 37 5.92 5.34 1.77
CA CYS A 37 5.46 6.72 1.90
C CYS A 37 4.47 6.89 3.05
N SER A 38 4.38 8.14 3.49
CA SER A 38 3.31 8.61 4.36
C SER A 38 2.44 9.60 3.61
N ILE A 39 1.16 9.58 3.91
CA ILE A 39 0.17 10.48 3.34
C ILE A 39 -0.58 11.11 4.50
N THR A 40 -0.47 12.43 4.64
CA THR A 40 -1.22 13.16 5.65
C THR A 40 -2.35 13.90 4.96
N PHE A 41 -3.57 13.65 5.39
CA PHE A 41 -4.77 14.23 4.82
C PHE A 41 -5.80 14.46 5.92
N SER A 42 -6.33 15.67 6.02
CA SER A 42 -7.38 16.02 6.99
C SER A 42 -7.08 15.55 8.43
N ARG A 43 -5.84 15.76 8.90
CA ARG A 43 -5.35 15.41 10.24
C ARG A 43 -5.19 13.90 10.49
N HIS A 44 -5.31 13.09 9.45
CA HIS A 44 -5.07 11.66 9.52
C HIS A 44 -3.77 11.31 8.80
N ALA A 45 -3.06 10.32 9.32
CA ALA A 45 -1.86 9.81 8.68
C ALA A 45 -2.12 8.42 8.12
N PHE A 46 -1.68 8.22 6.89
CA PHE A 46 -1.80 6.95 6.17
C PHE A 46 -0.41 6.51 5.74
N PHE A 47 -0.14 5.22 5.82
CA PHE A 47 1.17 4.67 5.47
C PHE A 47 0.99 3.61 4.42
N VAL A 48 1.81 3.64 3.38
CA VAL A 48 1.68 2.72 2.24
C VAL A 48 3.03 2.10 1.91
N GLU A 49 3.03 0.79 1.80
CA GLU A 49 4.15 0.02 1.29
C GLU A 49 3.77 -0.58 -0.05
N PHE A 50 4.63 -0.41 -1.04
CA PHE A 50 4.42 -0.91 -2.39
C PHE A 50 5.27 -2.15 -2.63
N LYS A 51 4.69 -3.16 -3.25
CA LYS A 51 5.39 -4.38 -3.61
C LYS A 51 5.09 -4.74 -5.06
N LEU A 52 6.10 -5.21 -5.75
CA LEU A 52 5.97 -5.81 -7.07
C LEU A 52 6.21 -7.30 -6.92
N TRP A 53 5.26 -8.13 -7.34
CA TRP A 53 5.25 -9.56 -7.07
C TRP A 53 5.13 -10.35 -8.36
N GLN A 54 5.94 -11.41 -8.48
CA GLN A 54 5.87 -12.34 -9.60
C GLN A 54 4.94 -13.49 -9.22
N PRO A 55 3.75 -13.59 -9.84
CA PRO A 55 2.87 -14.73 -9.55
C PRO A 55 3.46 -16.03 -10.07
N PRO A 56 3.07 -17.19 -9.48
CA PRO A 56 3.53 -18.48 -9.96
C PRO A 56 2.96 -18.79 -11.34
N LYS A 57 3.59 -19.74 -12.05
CA LYS A 57 3.16 -20.13 -13.41
C LYS A 57 1.70 -20.59 -13.46
N ARG A 58 1.27 -21.36 -12.47
CA ARG A 58 -0.11 -21.83 -12.32
C ARG A 58 -0.79 -21.04 -11.22
N TRP A 59 -1.04 -19.78 -11.53
CA TRP A 59 -1.61 -18.86 -10.55
C TRP A 59 -3.11 -19.03 -10.46
N ASP A 60 -3.62 -19.19 -9.24
CA ASP A 60 -5.05 -19.30 -8.95
C ASP A 60 -5.78 -17.95 -8.86
N GLY A 61 -5.06 -16.85 -9.08
CA GLY A 61 -5.61 -15.51 -9.02
C GLY A 61 -5.64 -14.89 -7.64
N LYS A 62 -5.18 -15.60 -6.61
CA LYS A 62 -5.08 -15.09 -5.25
C LYS A 62 -3.68 -14.55 -4.97
N CYS A 63 -3.60 -13.52 -4.15
CA CYS A 63 -2.33 -12.95 -3.72
C CYS A 63 -2.23 -13.01 -2.20
N ASP A 64 -1.33 -13.85 -1.70
CA ASP A 64 -1.03 -13.95 -0.28
C ASP A 64 -0.07 -12.82 0.10
N VAL A 65 -0.63 -11.67 0.44
CA VAL A 65 0.15 -10.47 0.78
C VAL A 65 0.91 -10.65 2.08
N GLN A 66 0.34 -11.38 3.04
CA GLN A 66 1.03 -11.65 4.30
C GLN A 66 2.36 -12.38 4.05
N LYS A 67 2.36 -13.39 3.18
CA LYS A 67 3.58 -14.12 2.84
C LYS A 67 4.62 -13.22 2.17
N ILE A 68 4.17 -12.32 1.31
CA ILE A 68 5.05 -11.32 0.68
C ILE A 68 5.62 -10.38 1.75
N ALA A 69 4.79 -9.88 2.65
CA ALA A 69 5.20 -8.97 3.72
C ALA A 69 6.20 -9.64 4.68
N GLU A 70 6.02 -10.92 5.00
CA GLU A 70 6.89 -11.66 5.91
C GLU A 70 8.32 -11.81 5.38
N LYS A 71 8.56 -11.64 4.09
CA LYS A 71 9.92 -11.64 3.53
C LYS A 71 10.76 -10.46 4.00
N SER A 72 10.13 -9.40 4.50
CA SER A 72 10.78 -8.25 5.11
C SER A 72 10.25 -8.10 6.53
N PRO A 73 10.71 -8.94 7.47
CA PRO A 73 10.07 -9.04 8.79
C PRO A 73 10.15 -7.77 9.63
N VAL A 74 11.21 -6.99 9.52
CA VAL A 74 11.34 -5.73 10.27
C VAL A 74 10.30 -4.72 9.76
N GLN A 75 10.15 -4.61 8.45
CA GLN A 75 9.15 -3.73 7.84
C GLN A 75 7.73 -4.21 8.17
N PHE A 76 7.49 -5.51 8.11
CA PHE A 76 6.18 -6.07 8.44
C PHE A 76 5.79 -5.76 9.88
N GLU A 77 6.73 -5.88 10.82
CA GLU A 77 6.47 -5.52 12.22
C GLU A 77 6.15 -4.03 12.36
N MET A 78 6.87 -3.16 11.66
CA MET A 78 6.58 -1.73 11.65
C MET A 78 5.18 -1.45 11.09
N MET A 79 4.82 -2.09 9.98
CA MET A 79 3.50 -1.91 9.37
C MET A 79 2.38 -2.34 10.31
N LYS A 80 2.57 -3.44 11.04
CA LYS A 80 1.60 -3.88 12.05
C LYS A 80 1.46 -2.87 13.18
N ARG A 81 2.57 -2.28 13.64
CA ARG A 81 2.54 -1.24 14.68
C ARG A 81 1.83 0.02 14.19
N LEU A 82 2.11 0.44 12.97
CA LEU A 82 1.45 1.60 12.37
C LEU A 82 -0.05 1.36 12.22
N TYR A 83 -0.44 0.17 11.80
CA TYR A 83 -1.85 -0.19 11.70
C TYR A 83 -2.54 -0.15 13.07
N ARG A 84 -1.91 -0.70 14.12
CA ARG A 84 -2.48 -0.67 15.47
C ARG A 84 -2.58 0.74 16.05
N SER A 85 -1.63 1.61 15.73
CA SER A 85 -1.57 2.97 16.29
C SER A 85 -2.38 3.98 15.51
N ALA A 86 -2.30 3.95 14.19
CA ALA A 86 -2.93 4.91 13.30
C ALA A 86 -4.12 4.33 12.55
N MET A 87 -4.26 3.00 12.51
CA MET A 87 -5.29 2.24 11.81
C MET A 87 -5.27 2.42 10.28
N ASN A 88 -4.22 2.99 9.73
CA ASN A 88 -4.14 3.40 8.33
C ASN A 88 -2.80 2.98 7.72
N ALA A 89 -2.56 1.69 7.64
CA ALA A 89 -1.36 1.15 7.00
C ALA A 89 -1.77 0.10 5.96
N TRP A 90 -1.34 0.30 4.71
CA TRP A 90 -1.73 -0.56 3.59
C TRP A 90 -0.53 -1.07 2.84
N TYR A 91 -0.61 -2.33 2.39
CA TYR A 91 0.22 -2.87 1.34
C TYR A 91 -0.53 -2.77 0.02
N ILE A 92 0.14 -2.28 -1.01
CA ILE A 92 -0.36 -2.30 -2.38
C ILE A 92 0.60 -3.15 -3.19
N VAL A 93 0.10 -4.25 -3.75
CA VAL A 93 0.91 -5.23 -4.49
C VAL A 93 0.47 -5.27 -5.94
N TRP A 94 1.42 -5.11 -6.85
CA TRP A 94 1.19 -5.32 -8.28
C TRP A 94 1.71 -6.68 -8.68
N ALA A 95 0.85 -7.49 -9.31
CA ALA A 95 1.24 -8.77 -9.89
C ALA A 95 1.85 -8.51 -11.28
N LYS A 96 3.14 -8.81 -11.42
CA LYS A 96 3.90 -8.53 -12.65
C LYS A 96 3.24 -9.12 -13.88
N LYS A 97 3.21 -8.34 -14.97
CA LYS A 97 2.73 -8.74 -16.31
C LYS A 97 1.24 -9.10 -16.36
N THR A 98 0.47 -8.79 -15.34
CA THR A 98 -0.96 -9.12 -15.29
C THR A 98 -1.87 -7.90 -15.32
N GLY A 99 -1.35 -6.72 -14.99
CA GLY A 99 -2.14 -5.51 -14.78
C GLY A 99 -3.03 -5.56 -13.53
N ARG A 100 -2.89 -6.58 -12.71
CA ARG A 100 -3.72 -6.78 -11.50
C ARG A 100 -3.00 -6.28 -10.27
N CYS A 101 -3.75 -5.65 -9.37
CA CYS A 101 -3.20 -5.22 -8.09
C CYS A 101 -4.09 -5.64 -6.93
N PHE A 102 -3.48 -5.69 -5.75
CA PHE A 102 -4.11 -6.18 -4.53
C PHE A 102 -3.80 -5.21 -3.39
N VAL A 103 -4.80 -4.92 -2.58
CA VAL A 103 -4.65 -4.06 -1.39
C VAL A 103 -4.91 -4.90 -0.14
N TRP A 104 -4.07 -4.72 0.87
CA TRP A 104 -4.15 -5.51 2.10
C TRP A 104 -3.72 -4.68 3.30
N VAL A 105 -4.37 -4.91 4.42
CA VAL A 105 -4.00 -4.31 5.71
C VAL A 105 -3.44 -5.39 6.65
N PRO A 106 -2.42 -5.06 7.47
CA PRO A 106 -1.77 -6.06 8.33
C PRO A 106 -2.55 -6.30 9.62
N ARG A 107 -3.70 -6.95 9.48
CA ARG A 107 -4.55 -7.36 10.60
C ARG A 107 -4.85 -8.86 10.50
N ASN A 108 -5.55 -9.42 11.49
CA ASN A 108 -5.70 -10.87 11.66
C ASN A 108 -6.90 -11.49 10.94
N ASP A 109 -7.37 -10.90 9.86
CA ASP A 109 -8.55 -11.39 9.13
C ASP A 109 -8.23 -12.07 7.79
N GLY A 110 -7.05 -12.62 7.68
CA GLY A 110 -6.63 -13.42 6.56
C GLY A 110 -5.42 -12.85 5.82
N PRO A 111 -4.71 -13.71 5.07
CA PRO A 111 -3.45 -13.33 4.41
C PRO A 111 -3.62 -12.74 3.01
N TYR A 112 -4.82 -12.86 2.41
CA TYR A 112 -5.02 -12.53 1.01
C TYR A 112 -5.45 -11.09 0.81
N GLY A 113 -4.82 -10.42 -0.17
CA GLY A 113 -5.20 -9.07 -0.58
C GLY A 113 -6.52 -9.06 -1.34
N THR A 114 -7.19 -7.92 -1.28
CA THR A 114 -8.38 -7.65 -2.09
C THR A 114 -7.94 -7.15 -3.46
N GLU A 115 -8.39 -7.81 -4.51
CA GLU A 115 -8.06 -7.39 -5.87
C GLU A 115 -8.83 -6.13 -6.24
N ILE A 116 -8.09 -5.15 -6.80
CA ILE A 116 -8.63 -3.88 -7.24
C ILE A 116 -8.09 -3.61 -8.64
N SER A 117 -8.95 -3.12 -9.54
CA SER A 117 -8.51 -2.72 -10.87
C SER A 117 -7.48 -1.60 -10.75
N GLN A 118 -6.41 -1.72 -11.52
CA GLN A 118 -5.33 -0.73 -11.56
C GLN A 118 -5.87 0.67 -11.92
N ASP A 119 -6.86 0.74 -12.80
CA ASP A 119 -7.47 1.99 -13.25
C ASP A 119 -8.28 2.68 -12.15
N THR A 120 -8.78 1.94 -11.16
CA THR A 120 -9.61 2.47 -10.09
C THR A 120 -8.87 2.58 -8.77
N LEU A 121 -7.62 2.14 -8.70
CA LEU A 121 -6.87 2.06 -7.45
C LEU A 121 -6.76 3.42 -6.74
N VAL A 122 -6.35 4.45 -7.46
CA VAL A 122 -6.15 5.79 -6.89
C VAL A 122 -7.48 6.36 -6.39
N GLU A 123 -8.53 6.26 -7.20
CA GLU A 123 -9.85 6.76 -6.81
C GLU A 123 -10.40 6.04 -5.59
N LEU A 124 -10.24 4.73 -5.54
CA LEU A 124 -10.71 3.93 -4.40
C LEU A 124 -9.95 4.29 -3.13
N MET A 125 -8.62 4.42 -3.20
CA MET A 125 -7.81 4.80 -2.05
C MET A 125 -8.15 6.21 -1.57
N ALA A 126 -8.34 7.15 -2.50
CA ALA A 126 -8.73 8.52 -2.16
C ALA A 126 -10.09 8.54 -1.46
N THR A 127 -11.06 7.78 -1.98
CA THR A 127 -12.38 7.68 -1.39
C THR A 127 -12.32 7.10 0.03
N TRP A 128 -11.52 6.07 0.24
CA TRP A 128 -11.32 5.50 1.58
C TRP A 128 -10.73 6.52 2.55
N MET A 129 -9.74 7.29 2.11
CA MET A 129 -9.14 8.33 2.95
C MET A 129 -10.17 9.41 3.31
N GLU A 130 -10.96 9.84 2.34
CA GLU A 130 -12.02 10.81 2.57
C GLU A 130 -13.06 10.28 3.56
N ASP A 131 -13.52 9.04 3.36
CA ASP A 131 -14.52 8.43 4.23
C ASP A 131 -14.02 8.27 5.66
N LEU A 132 -12.77 7.86 5.85
CA LEU A 132 -12.16 7.72 7.18
C LEU A 132 -12.05 9.08 7.90
N CYS A 133 -11.83 10.15 7.15
CA CYS A 133 -11.70 11.49 7.72
C CYS A 133 -13.06 12.12 8.08
N ASP A 134 -14.14 11.61 7.53
CA ASP A 134 -15.50 12.09 7.81
C ASP A 134 -16.12 11.47 9.05
N LEU A 135 -15.46 10.50 9.65
CA LEU A 135 -15.96 9.80 10.85
C LEU A 135 -15.75 10.59 12.14
#